data_65526215879cf06689971a766eae0d7d
#
_entry.id   65526215879cf06689971a766eae0d7d
#
_cell.length_a   1.000
_cell.length_b   1.000
_cell.length_c   1.000
_cell.angle_alpha   90.00
_cell.angle_beta   90.00
_cell.angle_gamma   90.00
#
_symmetry.space_group_name_H-M   'P 1'
#
loop_
_entity.id
_entity.type
_entity.pdbx_description
1 polymer ?
#
loop_
_entity_poly.entity_id
_entity_poly.type
_entity_poly.pdbx_seq_one_letter_code
_entity_poly.pdbx_strand_id
1 'polypeptide(L)'
;MKQKTEHQKGTVENIYQLNGTVPIVKAIPFGLQHVLAMFVSNLAPVLIVCSAALVRGTGEHLTSAEITQLLQCAMFVAGIGTCMQLYPVWKIGSGLPIVMGVSFTFLGSLLVICTNPELGYEGMVGAVILG
;
A
#
# COMPACT_ATOMS: atom_id res chain seq x y z
N MET A 1 51.02 14.67 11.27
CA MET A 1 50.09 14.95 10.18
C MET A 1 48.71 14.45 10.56
N LYS A 2 47.79 15.31 11.04
CA LYS A 2 46.43 14.99 11.36
C LYS A 2 45.58 15.05 10.08
N GLN A 3 45.18 13.91 9.54
CA GLN A 3 44.16 13.89 8.51
C GLN A 3 42.81 14.28 9.14
N LYS A 4 42.37 15.47 8.76
CA LYS A 4 41.01 15.97 9.00
C LYS A 4 40.07 15.05 8.26
N THR A 5 39.29 14.28 8.99
CA THR A 5 38.12 13.58 8.45
C THR A 5 37.14 14.67 8.00
N GLU A 6 37.13 14.98 6.72
CA GLU A 6 36.08 15.78 6.11
C GLU A 6 34.78 15.00 6.26
N HIS A 7 33.87 15.61 6.99
CA HIS A 7 32.45 15.24 6.99
C HIS A 7 31.98 15.33 5.51
N GLN A 8 31.95 14.19 4.86
CA GLN A 8 31.47 14.07 3.50
C GLN A 8 29.99 14.48 3.52
N LYS A 9 29.72 15.73 3.13
CA LYS A 9 28.39 16.22 2.80
C LYS A 9 27.82 15.24 1.80
N GLY A 10 26.73 14.53 2.22
CA GLY A 10 26.05 13.57 1.36
C GLY A 10 25.71 14.24 0.02
N THR A 11 26.48 13.95 -0.98
CA THR A 11 26.24 14.35 -2.35
C THR A 11 25.04 13.58 -2.87
N VAL A 12 24.34 14.13 -3.85
CA VAL A 12 23.17 13.55 -4.51
C VAL A 12 23.45 12.11 -5.02
N GLU A 13 24.71 11.81 -5.26
CA GLU A 13 25.21 10.51 -5.70
C GLU A 13 24.95 9.37 -4.70
N ASN A 14 24.94 9.65 -3.40
CA ASN A 14 24.65 8.63 -2.36
C ASN A 14 23.17 8.21 -2.29
N ILE A 15 22.27 8.96 -2.88
CA ILE A 15 20.83 8.67 -2.88
C ILE A 15 20.50 7.48 -3.81
N TYR A 16 21.32 7.26 -4.83
CA TYR A 16 21.16 6.16 -5.80
C TYR A 16 21.88 4.87 -5.41
N GLN A 17 22.63 4.88 -4.30
CA GLN A 17 23.30 3.67 -3.80
C GLN A 17 22.43 2.97 -2.77
N LEU A 18 22.18 1.67 -2.95
CA LEU A 18 21.41 0.83 -2.02
C LEU A 18 21.94 0.85 -0.57
N ASN A 19 23.25 1.04 -0.40
CA ASN A 19 23.91 1.10 0.90
C ASN A 19 24.37 2.53 1.27
N GLY A 20 23.88 3.54 0.57
CA GLY A 20 24.20 4.94 0.85
C GLY A 20 23.52 5.42 2.12
N THR A 21 24.28 6.03 3.04
CA THR A 21 23.74 6.64 4.25
C THR A 21 23.31 8.08 3.94
N VAL A 22 22.00 8.33 4.00
CA VAL A 22 21.45 9.68 3.85
C VAL A 22 21.37 10.35 5.23
N PRO A 23 21.77 11.63 5.37
CA PRO A 23 21.60 12.32 6.65
C PRO A 23 20.13 12.40 7.05
N ILE A 24 19.83 12.08 8.31
CA ILE A 24 18.47 11.94 8.86
C ILE A 24 17.59 13.16 8.56
N VAL A 25 18.15 14.36 8.63
CA VAL A 25 17.44 15.62 8.35
C VAL A 25 16.86 15.68 6.92
N LYS A 26 17.53 15.04 5.95
CA LYS A 26 17.03 14.92 4.57
C LYS A 26 16.13 13.69 4.40
N ALA A 27 16.40 12.62 5.11
CA ALA A 27 15.62 11.36 5.02
C ALA A 27 14.19 11.53 5.52
N ILE A 28 13.96 12.31 6.60
CA ILE A 28 12.63 12.52 7.17
C ILE A 28 11.64 13.14 6.16
N PRO A 29 11.91 14.28 5.51
CA PRO A 29 10.94 14.86 4.56
C PRO A 29 10.70 13.96 3.34
N PHE A 30 11.73 13.29 2.83
CA PHE A 30 11.55 12.34 1.72
C PHE A 30 10.72 11.12 2.14
N GLY A 31 10.96 10.58 3.33
CA GLY A 31 10.17 9.48 3.88
C GLY A 31 8.71 9.87 4.10
N LEU A 32 8.45 11.05 4.67
CA LEU A 32 7.12 11.56 4.89
C LEU A 32 6.36 11.78 3.57
N GLN A 33 7.02 12.37 2.58
CA GLN A 33 6.45 12.55 1.25
C GLN A 33 6.06 11.20 0.62
N HIS A 34 6.93 10.20 0.75
CA HIS A 34 6.67 8.85 0.23
C HIS A 34 5.47 8.20 0.92
N VAL A 35 5.40 8.27 2.26
CA VAL A 35 4.27 7.75 3.05
C VAL A 35 2.96 8.41 2.65
N LEU A 36 2.93 9.75 2.52
CA LEU A 36 1.72 10.48 2.11
C LEU A 36 1.25 10.10 0.70
N ALA A 37 2.18 10.02 -0.25
CA ALA A 37 1.86 9.62 -1.62
C ALA A 37 1.29 8.20 -1.68
N MET A 38 1.89 7.25 -0.98
CA MET A 38 1.45 5.86 -0.95
C MET A 38 0.15 5.67 -0.15
N PHE A 39 -0.07 6.46 0.88
CA PHE A 39 -1.33 6.47 1.64
C PHE A 39 -2.52 6.78 0.72
N VAL A 40 -2.45 7.88 -0.03
CA VAL A 40 -3.52 8.27 -0.97
C VAL A 40 -3.69 7.23 -2.09
N SER A 41 -2.58 6.74 -2.64
CA SER A 41 -2.59 5.74 -3.70
C SER A 41 -3.25 4.42 -3.28
N ASN A 42 -3.08 4.00 -2.03
CA ASN A 42 -3.70 2.77 -1.50
C ASN A 42 -5.17 2.96 -1.14
N LEU A 43 -5.56 4.15 -0.67
CA LEU A 43 -6.95 4.43 -0.29
C LEU A 43 -7.89 4.51 -1.50
N ALA A 44 -7.44 5.12 -2.60
CA ALA A 44 -8.29 5.40 -3.75
C ALA A 44 -8.97 4.16 -4.34
N PRO A 45 -8.26 3.07 -4.69
CA PRO A 45 -8.91 1.88 -5.25
C PRO A 45 -9.86 1.19 -4.28
N VAL A 46 -9.53 1.14 -2.99
CA VAL A 46 -10.38 0.55 -1.96
C VAL A 46 -11.67 1.35 -1.80
N LEU A 47 -11.59 2.69 -1.75
CA LEU A 47 -12.76 3.57 -1.68
C LEU A 47 -13.67 3.42 -2.89
N ILE A 48 -13.11 3.36 -4.10
CA ILE A 48 -13.89 3.22 -5.33
C ILE A 48 -14.65 1.89 -5.32
N VAL A 49 -14.00 0.79 -4.97
CA VAL A 49 -14.65 -0.53 -4.90
C VAL A 49 -15.71 -0.56 -3.80
N CYS A 50 -15.38 -0.12 -2.59
CA CYS A 50 -16.32 -0.15 -1.46
C CYS A 50 -17.54 0.75 -1.67
N SER A 51 -17.38 1.91 -2.31
CA SER A 51 -18.51 2.81 -2.60
C SER A 51 -19.46 2.26 -3.68
N ALA A 52 -18.95 1.42 -4.57
CA ALA A 52 -19.74 0.79 -5.63
C ALA A 52 -20.28 -0.59 -5.24
N ALA A 53 -19.74 -1.20 -4.20
CA ALA A 53 -20.09 -2.55 -3.78
C ALA A 53 -21.53 -2.62 -3.21
N LEU A 54 -22.23 -3.67 -3.64
CA LEU A 54 -23.57 -4.01 -3.16
C LEU A 54 -23.49 -5.18 -2.18
N VAL A 55 -24.36 -5.18 -1.19
CA VAL A 55 -24.55 -6.32 -0.29
C VAL A 55 -25.37 -7.37 -1.00
N ARG A 56 -24.91 -8.62 -0.98
CA ARG A 56 -25.57 -9.72 -1.64
C ARG A 56 -27.00 -9.94 -1.09
N GLY A 57 -27.94 -10.00 -1.99
CA GLY A 57 -29.34 -10.31 -1.67
C GLY A 57 -30.20 -9.14 -1.25
N THR A 58 -29.63 -8.03 -0.74
CA THR A 58 -30.39 -6.81 -0.43
C THR A 58 -30.28 -5.76 -1.53
N GLY A 59 -29.17 -5.79 -2.30
CA GLY A 59 -28.88 -4.78 -3.31
C GLY A 59 -28.58 -3.38 -2.72
N GLU A 60 -28.38 -3.30 -1.41
CA GLU A 60 -28.02 -2.07 -0.72
C GLU A 60 -26.52 -1.84 -0.79
N HIS A 61 -26.11 -0.58 -0.76
CA HIS A 61 -24.70 -0.21 -0.67
C HIS A 61 -24.17 -0.45 0.74
N LEU A 62 -22.86 -0.69 0.83
CA LEU A 62 -22.16 -0.81 2.10
C LEU A 62 -22.34 0.46 2.94
N THR A 63 -22.57 0.30 4.24
CA THR A 63 -22.65 1.40 5.20
C THR A 63 -21.31 2.10 5.37
N SER A 64 -21.33 3.37 5.71
CA SER A 64 -20.09 4.14 5.96
C SER A 64 -19.21 3.52 7.05
N ALA A 65 -19.81 2.84 8.03
CA ALA A 65 -19.08 2.14 9.08
C ALA A 65 -18.32 0.92 8.52
N GLU A 66 -18.95 0.13 7.67
CA GLU A 66 -18.32 -1.03 7.01
C GLU A 66 -17.20 -0.60 6.07
N ILE A 67 -17.42 0.46 5.27
CA ILE A 67 -16.39 1.03 4.40
C ILE A 67 -15.17 1.47 5.22
N THR A 68 -15.39 2.14 6.34
CA THR A 68 -14.31 2.58 7.23
C THR A 68 -13.54 1.40 7.80
N GLN A 69 -14.22 0.35 8.22
CA GLN A 69 -13.60 -0.86 8.76
C GLN A 69 -12.76 -1.57 7.69
N LEU A 70 -13.27 -1.69 6.46
CA LEU A 70 -12.55 -2.27 5.35
C LEU A 70 -11.28 -1.48 4.99
N LEU A 71 -11.37 -0.15 4.99
CA LEU A 71 -10.22 0.73 4.78
C LEU A 71 -9.14 0.54 5.86
N GLN A 72 -9.54 0.47 7.12
CA GLN A 72 -8.61 0.22 8.23
C GLN A 72 -7.91 -1.12 8.07
N CYS A 73 -8.65 -2.18 7.76
CA CYS A 73 -8.08 -3.51 7.51
C CYS A 73 -7.11 -3.50 6.31
N ALA A 74 -7.50 -2.87 5.20
CA ALA A 74 -6.66 -2.77 4.01
C ALA A 74 -5.35 -2.05 4.29
N MET A 75 -5.39 -0.94 5.01
CA MET A 75 -4.19 -0.18 5.39
C MET A 75 -3.29 -0.96 6.35
N PHE A 76 -3.88 -1.68 7.30
CA PHE A 76 -3.13 -2.51 8.24
C PHE A 76 -2.39 -3.65 7.53
N VAL A 77 -3.08 -4.35 6.63
CA VAL A 77 -2.49 -5.45 5.84
C VAL A 77 -1.40 -4.92 4.90
N ALA A 78 -1.63 -3.77 4.24
CA ALA A 78 -0.64 -3.13 3.39
C ALA A 78 0.62 -2.74 4.18
N GLY A 79 0.46 -2.26 5.41
CA GLY A 79 1.57 -1.95 6.32
C GLY A 79 2.39 -3.19 6.68
N ILE A 80 1.74 -4.28 7.07
CA ILE A 80 2.40 -5.55 7.39
C ILE A 80 3.13 -6.09 6.14
N GLY A 81 2.46 -6.11 4.99
CA GLY A 81 3.06 -6.55 3.72
C GLY A 81 4.30 -5.74 3.34
N THR A 82 4.26 -4.43 3.53
CA THR A 82 5.39 -3.54 3.29
C THR A 82 6.55 -3.82 4.25
N CYS A 83 6.27 -4.05 5.53
CA CYS A 83 7.30 -4.42 6.51
C CYS A 83 7.95 -5.76 6.16
N MET A 84 7.18 -6.76 5.75
CA MET A 84 7.71 -8.06 5.32
C MET A 84 8.56 -7.94 4.04
N GLN A 85 8.19 -7.03 3.15
CA GLN A 85 8.94 -6.77 1.94
C GLN A 85 10.27 -6.07 2.21
N LEU A 86 10.28 -5.12 3.15
CA LEU A 86 11.46 -4.34 3.53
C LEU A 86 12.45 -5.18 4.35
N TYR A 87 11.94 -5.95 5.31
CA TYR A 87 12.72 -6.84 6.14
C TYR A 87 12.51 -8.29 5.70
N PRO A 88 13.37 -8.83 4.82
CA PRO A 88 13.17 -10.18 4.34
C PRO A 88 13.25 -11.16 5.51
N VAL A 89 12.13 -11.83 5.78
CA VAL A 89 12.03 -12.87 6.78
C VAL A 89 12.24 -14.21 6.07
N TRP A 90 13.37 -14.84 6.36
CA TRP A 90 13.77 -16.13 5.82
C TRP A 90 13.99 -16.14 4.30
N LYS A 91 12.98 -16.44 3.49
CA LYS A 91 13.02 -16.46 2.01
C LYS A 91 11.96 -15.56 1.37
N ILE A 92 11.20 -14.81 2.19
CA ILE A 92 10.08 -13.94 1.76
C ILE A 92 10.55 -12.50 1.93
N GLY A 93 10.42 -11.72 0.88
CA GLY A 93 10.83 -10.31 0.84
C GLY A 93 12.04 -10.09 -0.06
N SER A 94 12.02 -9.00 -0.82
CA SER A 94 13.13 -8.65 -1.74
C SER A 94 14.20 -7.76 -1.09
N GLY A 95 13.95 -7.24 0.11
CA GLY A 95 14.81 -6.24 0.75
C GLY A 95 14.81 -4.88 0.04
N LEU A 96 13.85 -4.66 -0.86
CA LEU A 96 13.69 -3.39 -1.57
C LEU A 96 12.59 -2.56 -0.90
N PRO A 97 12.75 -1.23 -0.84
CA PRO A 97 11.76 -0.30 -0.27
C PRO A 97 10.56 -0.11 -1.21
N ILE A 98 9.81 -1.19 -1.45
CA ILE A 98 8.61 -1.21 -2.27
C ILE A 98 7.40 -1.28 -1.33
N VAL A 99 6.50 -0.32 -1.44
CA VAL A 99 5.25 -0.32 -0.69
C VAL A 99 4.25 -1.26 -1.34
N MET A 100 3.71 -2.19 -0.57
CA MET A 100 2.65 -3.10 -1.02
C MET A 100 1.30 -2.40 -0.95
N GLY A 101 0.51 -2.53 -2.00
CA GLY A 101 -0.82 -1.92 -2.05
C GLY A 101 -1.71 -2.55 -3.10
N VAL A 102 -2.94 -2.06 -3.19
CA VAL A 102 -3.93 -2.55 -4.16
C VAL A 102 -3.60 -2.02 -5.56
N SER A 103 -3.59 -2.92 -6.54
CA SER A 103 -3.34 -2.54 -7.93
C SER A 103 -4.60 -2.02 -8.62
N PHE A 104 -4.48 -0.89 -9.30
CA PHE A 104 -5.55 -0.34 -10.15
C PHE A 104 -5.92 -1.25 -11.34
N THR A 105 -5.03 -2.15 -11.73
CA THR A 105 -5.27 -3.07 -12.84
C THR A 105 -6.47 -3.98 -12.61
N PHE A 106 -6.69 -4.41 -11.37
CA PHE A 106 -7.81 -5.27 -11.01
C PHE A 106 -9.10 -4.52 -10.71
N LEU A 107 -9.06 -3.19 -10.66
CA LEU A 107 -10.20 -2.36 -10.28
C LEU A 107 -11.43 -2.62 -11.18
N GLY A 108 -11.22 -2.69 -12.49
CA GLY A 108 -12.30 -2.95 -13.44
C GLY A 108 -13.00 -4.29 -13.20
N SER A 109 -12.23 -5.35 -13.01
CA SER A 109 -12.78 -6.69 -12.73
C SER A 109 -13.49 -6.76 -11.38
N LEU A 110 -12.94 -6.13 -10.36
CA LEU A 110 -13.54 -6.06 -9.02
C LEU A 110 -14.86 -5.29 -9.04
N LEU A 111 -14.93 -4.17 -9.77
CA LEU A 111 -16.15 -3.40 -9.93
C LEU A 111 -17.27 -4.19 -10.59
N VAL A 112 -16.98 -4.92 -11.66
CA VAL A 112 -17.98 -5.76 -12.35
C VAL A 112 -18.56 -6.82 -11.41
N ILE A 113 -17.74 -7.42 -10.56
CA ILE A 113 -18.20 -8.45 -9.61
C ILE A 113 -18.99 -7.82 -8.46
N CYS A 114 -18.47 -6.75 -7.85
CA CYS A 114 -19.09 -6.17 -6.65
C CYS A 114 -20.38 -5.40 -6.92
N THR A 115 -20.62 -4.95 -8.16
CA THR A 115 -21.88 -4.29 -8.57
C THR A 115 -22.96 -5.29 -9.02
N ASN A 116 -22.64 -6.57 -9.13
CA ASN A 116 -23.63 -7.57 -9.47
C ASN A 116 -24.48 -7.94 -8.24
N PRO A 117 -25.83 -7.80 -8.27
CA PRO A 117 -26.69 -8.05 -7.13
C PRO A 117 -26.66 -9.50 -6.61
N GLU A 118 -26.30 -10.46 -7.48
CA GLU A 118 -26.22 -11.87 -7.09
C GLU A 118 -24.90 -12.23 -6.41
N LEU A 119 -23.81 -11.58 -6.79
CA LEU A 119 -22.46 -11.83 -6.26
C LEU A 119 -22.12 -10.87 -5.13
N GLY A 120 -22.36 -9.60 -5.32
CA GLY A 120 -22.13 -8.55 -4.34
C GLY A 120 -20.69 -8.50 -3.83
N TYR A 121 -20.51 -7.82 -2.70
CA TYR A 121 -19.23 -7.74 -2.00
C TYR A 121 -18.69 -9.13 -1.59
N GLU A 122 -19.56 -10.02 -1.13
CA GLU A 122 -19.16 -11.37 -0.69
C GLU A 122 -18.61 -12.21 -1.85
N GLY A 123 -19.23 -12.14 -3.01
CA GLY A 123 -18.75 -12.81 -4.22
C GLY A 123 -17.40 -12.24 -4.69
N MET A 124 -17.19 -10.93 -4.58
CA MET A 124 -15.92 -10.30 -4.88
C MET A 124 -14.80 -10.80 -3.96
N VAL A 125 -15.04 -10.84 -2.64
CA VAL A 125 -14.07 -11.37 -1.67
C VAL A 125 -13.77 -12.84 -1.94
N GLY A 126 -14.79 -13.64 -2.25
CA GLY A 126 -14.62 -15.05 -2.62
C GLY A 126 -13.74 -15.21 -3.87
N ALA A 127 -13.97 -14.42 -4.91
CA ALA A 127 -13.17 -14.44 -6.13
C ALA A 127 -11.70 -14.07 -5.89
N VAL A 128 -11.44 -13.08 -5.04
CA VAL A 128 -10.07 -12.66 -4.69
C VAL A 128 -9.32 -13.74 -3.88
N ILE A 129 -10.03 -14.50 -3.04
CA ILE A 129 -9.42 -15.58 -2.23
C ILE A 129 -9.11 -16.81 -3.10
N LEU A 130 -9.96 -17.10 -4.06
CA LEU A 130 -9.84 -18.30 -4.91
C LEU A 130 -8.85 -18.11 -6.07
N GLY A 131 -8.54 -16.88 -6.48
CA GLY A 131 -7.78 -16.73 -7.65
C GLY A 131 -6.95 -15.74 -8.05
#